data_81013d8a2f57d4a38c0f0208034fcb27
#
_entry.id   81013d8a2f57d4a38c0f0208034fcb27
#
_cell.length_a   1.000
_cell.length_b   1.000
_cell.length_c   1.000
_cell.angle_alpha   90.00
_cell.angle_beta   90.00
_cell.angle_gamma   90.00
#
_symmetry.space_group_name_H-M   'P 1'
#
loop_
_entity.id
_entity.type
_entity.pdbx_description
1 polymer ?
#
loop_
_entity_poly.entity_id
_entity_poly.type
_entity_poly.pdbx_seq_one_letter_code
_entity_poly.pdbx_strand_id
1 'polypeptide(L)'
;MRDTNLVNGLDGKKILDVTCGSRTIWFDKQHPAAIYCDVRDEECVGVWKSTNRDSERTCIVHPDVLCDFTDLPFPSNSFSLVVFDPPHLRRVGENAWMRKKYGQLGGNWREMLHDGFREGMRV
;
A
#
# COMPACT_ATOMS: atom_id res chain seq x y z
N MET A 1 -12.61 8.98 15.66
CA MET A 1 -11.55 9.75 16.35
C MET A 1 -10.22 9.18 15.89
N ARG A 2 -9.39 10.00 15.30
CA ARG A 2 -8.09 9.57 14.79
C ARG A 2 -7.11 9.44 15.95
N ASP A 3 -6.28 8.39 15.89
CA ASP A 3 -5.39 8.04 17.00
C ASP A 3 -4.32 9.12 17.18
N THR A 4 -4.37 9.86 18.29
CA THR A 4 -3.40 10.89 18.65
C THR A 4 -2.00 10.33 18.95
N ASN A 5 -1.89 9.03 19.23
CA ASN A 5 -0.59 8.38 19.45
C ASN A 5 0.24 8.27 18.17
N LEU A 6 -0.42 8.25 17.01
CA LEU A 6 0.28 8.26 15.71
C LEU A 6 0.97 9.60 15.44
N VAL A 7 0.46 10.70 15.98
CA VAL A 7 1.05 12.03 15.79
C VAL A 7 2.44 12.13 16.40
N ASN A 8 2.65 11.49 17.54
CA ASN A 8 3.95 11.48 18.22
C ASN A 8 5.00 10.62 17.52
N GLY A 9 4.56 9.68 16.66
CA GLY A 9 5.45 8.83 15.86
C GLY A 9 5.80 9.40 14.48
N LEU A 10 5.22 10.56 14.11
CA LEU A 10 5.42 11.16 12.79
C LEU A 10 6.63 12.11 12.73
N ASP A 11 7.34 12.31 13.83
CA ASP A 11 8.49 13.20 13.89
C ASP A 11 9.54 12.81 12.84
N GLY A 12 9.86 13.75 11.94
CA GLY A 12 10.75 13.48 10.81
C GLY A 12 10.13 12.69 9.66
N LYS A 13 8.88 12.24 9.74
CA LYS A 13 8.17 11.53 8.66
C LYS A 13 7.43 12.55 7.79
N LYS A 14 7.87 12.70 6.56
CA LYS A 14 7.34 13.69 5.60
C LYS A 14 6.65 13.07 4.40
N ILE A 15 6.84 11.77 4.20
CA ILE A 15 6.33 11.02 3.04
C ILE A 15 5.40 9.92 3.53
N LEU A 16 4.21 9.84 2.96
CA LEU A 16 3.28 8.76 3.20
C LEU A 16 3.08 7.95 1.93
N ASP A 17 3.37 6.65 1.96
CA ASP A 17 2.97 5.71 0.93
C ASP A 17 1.74 4.94 1.42
N VAL A 18 0.59 5.23 0.83
CA VAL A 18 -0.70 4.67 1.28
C VAL A 18 -1.03 3.31 0.66
N THR A 19 -0.21 2.85 -0.25
CA THR A 19 -0.38 1.62 -1.03
C THR A 19 0.96 0.92 -1.23
N CYS A 20 1.72 0.76 -0.16
CA CYS A 20 3.13 0.39 -0.28
C CYS A 20 3.38 -0.99 -0.89
N GLY A 21 2.46 -1.95 -0.71
CA GLY A 21 2.67 -3.32 -1.15
C GLY A 21 4.03 -3.85 -0.65
N SER A 22 4.78 -4.49 -1.52
CA SER A 22 6.15 -4.92 -1.24
C SER A 22 7.21 -3.82 -1.51
N ARG A 23 6.78 -2.56 -1.56
CA ARG A 23 7.63 -1.37 -1.77
C ARG A 23 8.43 -1.43 -3.08
N THR A 24 7.84 -1.99 -4.12
CA THR A 24 8.52 -2.26 -5.39
C THR A 24 9.01 -0.99 -6.09
N ILE A 25 8.29 0.11 -5.96
CA ILE A 25 8.64 1.40 -6.58
C ILE A 25 9.75 2.15 -5.84
N TRP A 26 10.10 1.73 -4.62
CA TRP A 26 11.11 2.37 -3.80
C TRP A 26 12.51 1.81 -4.05
N PHE A 27 13.49 2.68 -4.27
CA PHE A 27 14.90 2.30 -4.25
C PHE A 27 15.35 1.96 -2.83
N ASP A 28 15.09 2.86 -1.89
CA ASP A 28 15.25 2.61 -0.46
C ASP A 28 13.92 2.19 0.14
N LYS A 29 13.78 0.90 0.39
CA LYS A 29 12.54 0.31 0.93
C LYS A 29 12.33 0.59 2.43
N GLN A 30 13.28 1.27 3.05
CA GLN A 30 13.26 1.68 4.46
C GLN A 30 13.62 3.16 4.59
N HIS A 31 13.13 3.98 3.67
CA HIS A 31 13.44 5.40 3.65
C HIS A 31 13.06 6.06 4.98
N PRO A 32 14.00 6.76 5.66
CA PRO A 32 13.79 7.24 7.03
C PRO A 32 12.70 8.29 7.17
N ALA A 33 12.37 9.02 6.11
CA ALA A 33 11.30 10.03 6.10
C ALA A 33 9.94 9.48 5.68
N ALA A 34 9.83 8.18 5.34
CA ALA A 34 8.61 7.58 4.85
C ALA A 34 7.88 6.76 5.90
N ILE A 35 6.54 6.79 5.85
CA ILE A 35 5.66 5.81 6.48
C ILE A 35 5.02 5.00 5.37
N TYR A 36 5.09 3.69 5.50
CA TYR A 36 4.52 2.74 4.56
C TYR A 36 3.22 2.17 5.09
N CYS A 37 2.15 2.32 4.33
CA CYS A 37 0.83 1.81 4.67
C CYS A 37 0.32 0.84 3.60
N ASP A 38 -0.41 -0.14 4.04
CA ASP A 38 -1.18 -1.06 3.19
C ASP A 38 -2.35 -1.62 4.00
N VAL A 39 -3.34 -2.12 3.31
CA VAL A 39 -4.47 -2.84 3.93
C VAL A 39 -4.10 -4.28 4.24
N ARG A 40 -2.98 -4.76 3.71
CA ARG A 40 -2.47 -6.13 3.87
C ARG A 40 -1.23 -6.14 4.76
N ASP A 41 -1.10 -7.20 5.53
CA ASP A 41 0.13 -7.56 6.24
C ASP A 41 0.29 -9.07 6.06
N GLU A 42 1.04 -9.48 5.03
CA GLU A 42 1.10 -10.87 4.60
C GLU A 42 2.37 -11.21 3.84
N GLU A 43 2.72 -12.48 3.89
CA GLU A 43 3.73 -13.08 3.02
C GLU A 43 3.05 -14.05 2.05
N CYS A 44 3.32 -13.88 0.75
CA CYS A 44 2.78 -14.72 -0.30
C CYS A 44 3.91 -15.40 -1.05
N VAL A 45 3.73 -16.69 -1.31
CA VAL A 45 4.62 -17.46 -2.19
C VAL A 45 3.84 -17.84 -3.44
N GLY A 46 4.43 -17.63 -4.60
CA GLY A 46 3.86 -18.02 -5.87
C GLY A 46 4.89 -18.58 -6.83
N VAL A 47 4.46 -19.41 -7.75
CA VAL A 47 5.31 -19.92 -8.83
C VAL A 47 5.07 -19.05 -10.07
N TRP A 48 6.14 -18.41 -10.52
CA TRP A 48 6.13 -17.72 -11.80
C TRP A 48 6.54 -18.71 -12.90
N LYS A 49 5.61 -18.98 -13.79
CA LYS A 49 5.89 -19.79 -14.97
C LYS A 49 6.37 -18.88 -16.10
N SER A 50 7.64 -19.01 -16.45
CA SER A 50 8.17 -18.45 -17.68
C SER A 50 8.45 -19.58 -18.68
N THR A 51 8.57 -19.23 -19.97
CA THR A 51 8.79 -20.20 -21.04
C THR A 51 10.02 -21.11 -20.84
N ASN A 52 10.95 -20.72 -19.98
CA ASN A 52 12.22 -21.44 -19.81
C ASN A 52 12.55 -21.85 -18.37
N ARG A 53 11.82 -21.33 -17.36
CA ARG A 53 12.08 -21.66 -15.95
C ARG A 53 10.85 -21.39 -15.09
N ASP A 54 10.46 -22.36 -14.27
CA ASP A 54 9.59 -22.11 -13.14
C ASP A 54 10.44 -21.57 -11.99
N SER A 55 10.12 -20.40 -11.47
CA SER A 55 10.78 -19.82 -10.31
C SER A 55 9.77 -19.55 -9.21
N GLU A 56 10.08 -19.98 -8.00
CA GLU A 56 9.34 -19.56 -6.81
C GLU A 56 9.65 -18.10 -6.51
N ARG A 57 8.61 -17.32 -6.23
CA ARG A 57 8.73 -15.92 -5.85
C ARG A 57 7.97 -15.67 -4.56
N THR A 58 8.56 -14.87 -3.70
CA THR A 58 7.95 -14.42 -2.47
C THR A 58 7.61 -12.94 -2.58
N CYS A 59 6.41 -12.59 -2.15
CA CYS A 59 5.98 -11.22 -1.99
C CYS A 59 5.71 -10.97 -0.51
N ILE A 60 6.42 -10.02 0.07
CA ILE A 60 6.29 -9.66 1.48
C ILE A 60 5.67 -8.27 1.55
N VAL A 61 4.51 -8.17 2.19
CA VAL A 61 3.82 -6.92 2.46
C VAL A 61 3.76 -6.74 3.97
N HIS A 62 4.64 -5.92 4.51
CA HIS A 62 4.69 -5.56 5.93
C HIS A 62 4.70 -4.05 6.05
N PRO A 63 3.52 -3.42 6.14
CA PRO A 63 3.42 -1.97 6.32
C PRO A 63 3.86 -1.55 7.73
N ASP A 64 4.28 -0.30 7.87
CA ASP A 64 4.48 0.31 9.18
C ASP A 64 3.14 0.53 9.90
N VAL A 65 2.11 0.87 9.12
CA VAL A 65 0.73 1.06 9.59
C VAL A 65 -0.23 0.30 8.69
N LEU A 66 -0.99 -0.60 9.27
CA LEU A 66 -2.08 -1.30 8.59
C LEU A 66 -3.28 -0.36 8.52
N CYS A 67 -3.66 0.07 7.32
CA CYS A 67 -4.78 0.98 7.14
C CYS A 67 -5.38 0.91 5.74
N ASP A 68 -6.63 1.34 5.64
CA ASP A 68 -7.33 1.51 4.36
C ASP A 68 -7.10 2.93 3.84
N PHE A 69 -6.72 3.08 2.59
CA PHE A 69 -6.45 4.40 1.99
C PHE A 69 -7.72 5.26 1.86
N THR A 70 -8.91 4.67 1.99
CA THR A 70 -10.18 5.41 1.97
C THR A 70 -10.49 6.10 3.30
N ASP A 71 -9.79 5.74 4.37
CA ASP A 71 -9.94 6.33 5.70
C ASP A 71 -8.60 6.29 6.45
N LEU A 72 -7.73 7.23 6.13
CA LEU A 72 -6.37 7.26 6.69
C LEU A 72 -6.36 7.72 8.15
N PRO A 73 -5.64 7.02 9.04
CA PRO A 73 -5.63 7.30 10.47
C PRO A 73 -4.76 8.50 10.87
N PHE A 74 -4.40 9.35 9.94
CA PHE A 74 -3.53 10.49 10.17
C PHE A 74 -4.30 11.80 10.22
N PRO A 75 -3.83 12.80 11.00
CA PRO A 75 -4.39 14.14 10.97
C PRO A 75 -4.25 14.80 9.60
N SER A 76 -5.08 15.81 9.34
CA SER A 76 -4.95 16.62 8.12
C SER A 76 -3.61 17.37 8.10
N ASN A 77 -3.07 17.57 6.91
CA ASN A 77 -1.82 18.32 6.67
C ASN A 77 -0.60 17.75 7.42
N SER A 78 -0.50 16.42 7.51
CA SER A 78 0.59 15.73 8.22
C SER A 78 1.82 15.49 7.35
N PHE A 79 1.66 15.37 6.04
CA PHE A 79 2.73 14.97 5.12
C PHE A 79 3.00 16.00 4.02
N SER A 80 4.23 16.05 3.56
CA SER A 80 4.64 16.90 2.43
C SER A 80 4.46 16.21 1.08
N LEU A 81 4.46 14.88 1.07
CA LEU A 81 4.28 14.05 -0.12
C LEU A 81 3.46 12.82 0.23
N VAL A 82 2.46 12.54 -0.58
CA VAL A 82 1.66 11.31 -0.50
C VAL A 82 1.85 10.52 -1.79
N VAL A 83 2.23 9.26 -1.65
CA VAL A 83 2.34 8.30 -2.76
C VAL A 83 1.08 7.45 -2.78
N PHE A 84 0.38 7.45 -3.89
CA PHE A 84 -0.85 6.70 -4.08
C PHE A 84 -0.81 5.94 -5.39
N ASP A 85 -0.48 4.66 -5.31
CA ASP A 85 -0.41 3.72 -6.44
C ASP A 85 -1.33 2.52 -6.14
N PRO A 86 -2.66 2.70 -6.22
CA PRO A 86 -3.61 1.68 -5.86
C PRO A 86 -3.58 0.50 -6.85
N PRO A 87 -4.05 -0.69 -6.43
CA PRO A 87 -4.23 -1.80 -7.35
C PRO A 87 -5.12 -1.40 -8.53
N HIS A 88 -4.75 -1.82 -9.73
CA HIS A 88 -5.52 -1.58 -10.95
C HIS A 88 -6.22 -2.86 -11.47
N LEU A 89 -6.02 -3.99 -10.81
CA LEU A 89 -6.65 -5.25 -11.15
C LEU A 89 -8.07 -5.33 -10.60
N ARG A 90 -9.05 -5.61 -11.45
CA ARG A 90 -10.46 -5.72 -11.06
C ARG A 90 -10.99 -7.15 -11.05
N ARG A 91 -10.49 -7.98 -11.94
CA ARG A 91 -10.93 -9.36 -12.12
C ARG A 91 -9.73 -10.26 -12.38
N VAL A 92 -9.22 -10.84 -11.32
CA VAL A 92 -8.05 -11.74 -11.39
C VAL A 92 -8.31 -12.93 -10.46
N GLY A 93 -7.94 -14.12 -10.89
CA GLY A 93 -8.08 -15.32 -10.07
C GLY A 93 -7.31 -15.21 -8.75
N GLU A 94 -7.82 -15.83 -7.69
CA GLU A 94 -7.25 -15.75 -6.33
C GLU A 94 -5.79 -16.21 -6.25
N ASN A 95 -5.42 -17.17 -7.08
CA ASN A 95 -4.07 -17.73 -7.13
C ASN A 95 -3.14 -17.02 -8.13
N ALA A 96 -3.63 -16.00 -8.84
CA ALA A 96 -2.81 -15.27 -9.78
C ALA A 96 -1.70 -14.50 -9.06
N TRP A 97 -0.46 -14.63 -9.53
CA TRP A 97 0.69 -13.93 -8.94
C TRP A 97 0.50 -12.42 -8.89
N MET A 98 -0.05 -11.84 -9.95
CA MET A 98 -0.31 -10.38 -10.00
C MET A 98 -1.26 -9.93 -8.88
N ARG A 99 -2.29 -10.73 -8.55
CA ARG A 99 -3.18 -10.44 -7.43
C ARG A 99 -2.47 -10.54 -6.08
N LYS A 100 -1.65 -11.57 -5.90
CA LYS A 100 -0.85 -11.76 -4.67
C LYS A 100 0.13 -10.60 -4.47
N LYS A 101 0.76 -10.15 -5.54
CA LYS A 101 1.76 -9.09 -5.50
C LYS A 101 1.16 -7.70 -5.32
N TYR A 102 0.11 -7.36 -6.06
CA TYR A 102 -0.41 -5.99 -6.15
C TYR A 102 -1.77 -5.81 -5.49
N GLY A 103 -2.46 -6.87 -5.13
CA GLY A 103 -3.84 -6.81 -4.65
C GLY A 103 -4.85 -6.59 -5.77
N GLN A 104 -6.09 -6.37 -5.40
CA GLN A 104 -7.21 -6.21 -6.32
C GLN A 104 -8.20 -5.17 -5.81
N LEU A 105 -8.74 -4.37 -6.71
CA LEU A 105 -9.85 -3.46 -6.41
C LEU A 105 -11.18 -4.23 -6.35
N GLY A 106 -12.08 -3.78 -5.47
CA GLY A 106 -13.44 -4.31 -5.35
C GLY A 106 -14.40 -3.79 -6.42
N GLY A 107 -15.68 -4.21 -6.33
CA GLY A 107 -16.73 -3.78 -7.24
C GLY A 107 -17.01 -2.27 -7.19
N ASN A 108 -16.78 -1.64 -6.05
CA ASN A 108 -16.92 -0.20 -5.80
C ASN A 108 -15.63 0.60 -6.06
N TRP A 109 -14.79 0.15 -6.97
CA TRP A 109 -13.45 0.69 -7.19
C TRP A 109 -13.41 2.20 -7.51
N ARG A 110 -14.44 2.73 -8.18
CA ARG A 110 -14.51 4.18 -8.48
C ARG A 110 -14.64 5.01 -7.22
N GLU A 111 -15.53 4.61 -6.32
CA GLU A 111 -15.71 5.27 -5.01
C GLU A 111 -14.46 5.14 -4.16
N MET A 112 -13.86 3.96 -4.12
CA MET A 112 -12.61 3.72 -3.40
C MET A 112 -11.49 4.62 -3.88
N LEU A 113 -11.28 4.76 -5.20
CA LEU A 113 -10.26 5.65 -5.75
C LEU A 113 -10.55 7.11 -5.44
N HIS A 114 -11.82 7.54 -5.58
CA HIS A 114 -12.23 8.89 -5.23
C HIS A 114 -11.94 9.20 -3.76
N ASP A 115 -12.33 8.33 -2.87
CA ASP A 115 -12.11 8.48 -1.43
C ASP A 115 -10.61 8.44 -1.09
N GLY A 116 -9.85 7.58 -1.77
CA GLY A 116 -8.40 7.50 -1.62
C GLY A 116 -7.69 8.80 -2.03
N PHE A 117 -8.05 9.38 -3.15
CA PHE A 117 -7.54 10.70 -3.56
C PHE A 117 -7.92 11.79 -2.56
N ARG A 118 -9.16 11.80 -2.09
CA ARG A 118 -9.62 12.77 -1.10
C ARG A 118 -8.84 12.66 0.21
N GLU A 119 -8.65 11.45 0.71
CA GLU A 119 -7.86 11.22 1.92
C GLU A 119 -6.38 11.56 1.72
N GLY A 120 -5.80 11.20 0.58
CA GLY A 120 -4.42 11.57 0.25
C GLY A 120 -4.20 13.08 0.18
N MET A 121 -5.17 13.82 -0.34
CA MET A 121 -5.12 15.30 -0.36
C MET A 121 -5.35 15.91 1.02
N ARG A 122 -6.05 15.21 1.91
CA ARG A 122 -6.33 15.71 3.26
C ARG A 122 -5.10 15.61 4.16
N VAL A 123 -4.39 14.51 4.12
CA VAL A 123 -3.26 14.24 5.02
C VAL A 123 -1.97 14.86 4.55
#